data_eca0d7f2baef1870202e7e707b2eb958
#
_entry.id   eca0d7f2baef1870202e7e707b2eb958
#
_cell.length_a   1.000
_cell.length_b   1.000
_cell.length_c   1.000
_cell.angle_alpha   90.00
_cell.angle_beta   90.00
_cell.angle_gamma   90.00
#
_symmetry.space_group_name_H-M   'P 1'
#
loop_
_entity.id
_entity.type
_entity.pdbx_description
1 polymer ?
#
loop_
_entity_poly.entity_id
_entity_poly.type
_entity_poly.pdbx_seq_one_letter_code
_entity_poly.pdbx_strand_id
1 'polypeptide(L)'
;MQYISTRDREQQFSASQAIAKGLAEDGGLLTPVYLPKLPRRALEELKNMSYQQRAVYVMKLFLDEFSVKELTDFANAAYGPEKFDTPAVAPVRALDGNTYCLELWHGPTCAFKDMALQMLPHLLSASLVKNQEEKTVCILVATSGDTGKAALEGFKDVDKTRILVFYPKDGVSAIQELQMNTQEGDNVGVCSVAGNFDDAQTGVKRLFSDEALREKLAGRGFFLSSANSINWGRVLPQIVYYISAYCDLLREGRIQKGERINVCVPTGNFGNILAAYYAREMGVPIGRLICASNSNNVLTDFLCTGVYDRNRTFYNTMSPSMDILISSNLERLLFSLSNHDDAEVRGYMEELARSGRYEVSPAIKGRLEKLFAAGFCDDDQTQKVIGRMWQEHRYLIDPHTAVAFDVLDQYRRDTGDTTPTVVVSTASPFKFCDSVLGALGVSELAAGTAILDQLSQQTGVPVPAPLAVLKDKTVRFGRSVTKEHMVDQVLEMLR
;
A
#
# COMPACT_ATOMS: atom_id res chain seq x y z
N MET A 1 11.42 -10.86 18.77
CA MET A 1 10.20 -11.19 17.99
C MET A 1 10.57 -12.20 16.92
N GLN A 2 9.85 -13.34 16.86
CA GLN A 2 10.02 -14.34 15.81
C GLN A 2 8.97 -14.15 14.74
N TYR A 3 9.28 -14.56 13.51
CA TYR A 3 8.42 -14.53 12.33
C TYR A 3 8.28 -15.94 11.76
N ILE A 4 7.14 -16.25 11.20
CA ILE A 4 6.80 -17.55 10.62
C ILE A 4 6.13 -17.37 9.27
N SER A 5 6.14 -18.42 8.44
CA SER A 5 5.35 -18.48 7.22
C SER A 5 3.86 -18.71 7.53
N THR A 6 2.98 -18.09 6.77
CA THR A 6 1.53 -18.37 6.82
C THR A 6 1.16 -19.77 6.33
N ARG A 7 2.11 -20.50 5.69
CA ARG A 7 1.89 -21.85 5.14
C ARG A 7 2.76 -22.93 5.78
N ASP A 8 3.74 -22.53 6.61
CA ASP A 8 4.61 -23.44 7.36
C ASP A 8 5.14 -22.71 8.60
N ARG A 9 4.50 -22.91 9.73
CA ARG A 9 4.86 -22.26 11.00
C ARG A 9 6.09 -22.83 11.69
N GLU A 10 6.62 -23.97 11.22
CA GLU A 10 7.84 -24.55 11.76
C GLU A 10 9.09 -23.76 11.32
N GLN A 11 9.02 -23.06 10.19
CA GLN A 11 10.08 -22.16 9.73
C GLN A 11 10.05 -20.87 10.51
N GLN A 12 11.06 -20.63 11.32
CA GLN A 12 11.20 -19.43 12.13
C GLN A 12 12.29 -18.50 11.59
N PHE A 13 11.98 -17.23 11.59
CA PHE A 13 12.85 -16.16 11.09
C PHE A 13 12.98 -15.06 12.13
N SER A 14 14.12 -14.40 12.17
CA SER A 14 14.25 -13.12 12.87
C SER A 14 13.58 -11.99 12.10
N ALA A 15 13.41 -10.82 12.71
CA ALA A 15 12.82 -9.66 12.05
C ALA A 15 13.62 -9.23 10.81
N SER A 16 14.96 -9.18 10.93
CA SER A 16 15.86 -8.84 9.84
C SER A 16 15.82 -9.86 8.70
N GLN A 17 15.73 -11.15 9.02
CA GLN A 17 15.58 -12.20 8.00
C GLN A 17 14.24 -12.09 7.27
N ALA A 18 13.14 -11.84 7.99
CA ALA A 18 11.82 -11.69 7.39
C ALA A 18 11.74 -10.50 6.41
N ILE A 19 12.36 -9.37 6.76
CA ILE A 19 12.43 -8.19 5.89
C ILE A 19 13.32 -8.45 4.68
N ALA A 20 14.49 -9.05 4.86
CA ALA A 20 15.43 -9.33 3.78
C ALA A 20 14.89 -10.34 2.77
N LYS A 21 14.25 -11.42 3.25
CA LYS A 21 13.62 -12.42 2.38
C LYS A 21 12.37 -11.88 1.65
N GLY A 22 11.51 -11.16 2.36
CA GLY A 22 10.24 -10.63 1.86
C GLY A 22 9.15 -11.68 1.66
N LEU A 23 9.50 -12.92 1.31
CA LEU A 23 8.60 -14.05 1.07
C LEU A 23 9.27 -15.33 1.59
N ALA A 24 8.50 -16.27 2.13
CA ALA A 24 9.00 -17.58 2.53
C ALA A 24 9.23 -18.49 1.31
N GLU A 25 10.05 -19.53 1.47
CA GLU A 25 10.41 -20.46 0.39
C GLU A 25 9.22 -21.30 -0.09
N ASP A 26 8.26 -21.57 0.81
CA ASP A 26 6.99 -22.24 0.51
C ASP A 26 5.96 -21.35 -0.19
N GLY A 27 6.33 -20.09 -0.48
CA GLY A 27 5.47 -19.08 -1.06
C GLY A 27 4.49 -18.43 -0.07
N GLY A 28 4.56 -18.78 1.22
CA GLY A 28 3.78 -18.17 2.29
C GLY A 28 4.31 -16.80 2.68
N LEU A 29 3.46 -16.01 3.32
CA LEU A 29 3.81 -14.66 3.75
C LEU A 29 4.42 -14.68 5.16
N LEU A 30 5.50 -13.95 5.35
CA LEU A 30 6.13 -13.84 6.66
C LEU A 30 5.31 -12.91 7.57
N THR A 31 4.99 -13.37 8.77
CA THR A 31 4.18 -12.66 9.76
C THR A 31 4.75 -12.88 11.17
N PRO A 32 4.60 -11.94 12.13
CA PRO A 32 5.05 -12.16 13.50
C PRO A 32 4.26 -13.30 14.16
N VAL A 33 4.91 -14.08 15.02
CA VAL A 33 4.30 -15.21 15.74
C VAL A 33 3.13 -14.77 16.62
N TYR A 34 3.17 -13.54 17.12
CA TYR A 34 2.07 -12.90 17.83
C TYR A 34 2.05 -11.39 17.60
N LEU A 35 0.89 -10.78 17.75
CA LEU A 35 0.75 -9.32 17.70
C LEU A 35 0.96 -8.73 19.11
N PRO A 36 1.95 -7.85 19.30
CA PRO A 36 2.17 -7.20 20.58
C PRO A 36 0.99 -6.33 20.96
N LYS A 37 0.58 -6.40 22.23
CA LYS A 37 -0.47 -5.53 22.76
C LYS A 37 0.13 -4.20 23.22
N LEU A 38 -0.53 -3.10 22.92
CA LEU A 38 -0.17 -1.80 23.45
C LEU A 38 -0.42 -1.75 24.97
N PRO A 39 0.50 -1.23 25.77
CA PRO A 39 0.27 -0.99 27.18
C PRO A 39 -0.97 -0.11 27.42
N ARG A 40 -1.66 -0.30 28.54
CA ARG A 40 -2.94 0.36 28.84
C ARG A 40 -2.92 1.90 28.73
N ARG A 41 -1.75 2.52 28.92
CA ARG A 41 -1.57 3.98 28.82
C ARG A 41 -0.89 4.44 27.53
N ALA A 42 -0.52 3.52 26.65
CA ALA A 42 0.28 3.85 25.48
C ALA A 42 -0.36 4.92 24.58
N LEU A 43 -1.66 4.82 24.31
CA LEU A 43 -2.35 5.81 23.47
C LEU A 43 -2.35 7.22 24.08
N GLU A 44 -2.41 7.34 25.42
CA GLU A 44 -2.31 8.62 26.13
C GLU A 44 -0.89 9.23 26.05
N GLU A 45 0.12 8.39 26.04
CA GLU A 45 1.52 8.81 25.87
C GLU A 45 1.80 9.19 24.42
N LEU A 46 1.39 8.33 23.48
CA LEU A 46 1.59 8.51 22.06
C LEU A 46 0.87 9.74 21.48
N LYS A 47 -0.26 10.17 22.05
CA LYS A 47 -0.99 11.33 21.51
C LYS A 47 -0.18 12.64 21.50
N ASN A 48 0.81 12.75 22.40
CA ASN A 48 1.67 13.94 22.51
C ASN A 48 3.00 13.78 21.76
N MET A 49 3.24 12.64 21.12
CA MET A 49 4.46 12.35 20.35
C MET A 49 4.31 12.79 18.89
N SER A 50 5.44 13.11 18.26
CA SER A 50 5.49 13.31 16.81
C SER A 50 5.22 11.99 16.07
N TYR A 51 4.92 12.07 14.76
CA TYR A 51 4.73 10.88 13.93
C TYR A 51 5.97 9.97 13.96
N GLN A 52 7.17 10.54 13.87
CA GLN A 52 8.44 9.79 13.91
C GLN A 52 8.61 9.06 15.25
N GLN A 53 8.29 9.70 16.36
CA GLN A 53 8.35 9.06 17.68
C GLN A 53 7.34 7.92 17.83
N ARG A 54 6.12 8.10 17.31
CA ARG A 54 5.09 7.03 17.25
C ARG A 54 5.58 5.87 16.38
N ALA A 55 6.22 6.17 15.24
CA ALA A 55 6.79 5.15 14.35
C ALA A 55 7.86 4.32 15.07
N VAL A 56 8.82 4.97 15.74
CA VAL A 56 9.85 4.28 16.54
C VAL A 56 9.23 3.40 17.61
N TYR A 57 8.25 3.93 18.37
CA TYR A 57 7.58 3.19 19.43
C TYR A 57 6.90 1.92 18.88
N VAL A 58 6.11 2.06 17.84
CA VAL A 58 5.37 0.93 17.25
C VAL A 58 6.31 -0.09 16.60
N MET A 59 7.28 0.38 15.81
CA MET A 59 8.20 -0.52 15.13
C MET A 59 9.09 -1.29 16.10
N LYS A 60 9.50 -0.68 17.22
CA LYS A 60 10.32 -1.35 18.24
C LYS A 60 9.61 -2.56 18.86
N LEU A 61 8.27 -2.57 18.90
CA LEU A 61 7.51 -3.73 19.39
C LEU A 61 7.66 -4.97 18.48
N PHE A 62 7.98 -4.78 17.22
CA PHE A 62 8.12 -5.82 16.20
C PHE A 62 9.58 -6.10 15.82
N LEU A 63 10.45 -5.10 15.94
CA LEU A 63 11.82 -5.12 15.46
C LEU A 63 12.80 -5.05 16.64
N ASP A 64 12.83 -6.12 17.46
CA ASP A 64 13.66 -6.19 18.66
C ASP A 64 15.18 -6.20 18.40
N GLU A 65 15.59 -6.67 17.21
CA GLU A 65 16.99 -6.67 16.77
C GLU A 65 17.51 -5.27 16.38
N PHE A 66 16.60 -4.31 16.17
CA PHE A 66 16.96 -2.94 15.85
C PHE A 66 16.99 -2.08 17.11
N SER A 67 18.05 -1.35 17.32
CA SER A 67 18.13 -0.40 18.42
C SER A 67 17.17 0.78 18.25
N VAL A 68 16.80 1.41 19.36
CA VAL A 68 15.98 2.64 19.32
C VAL A 68 16.67 3.73 18.49
N LYS A 69 18.01 3.82 18.55
CA LYS A 69 18.78 4.78 17.78
C LYS A 69 18.62 4.52 16.26
N GLU A 70 18.83 3.28 15.80
CA GLU A 70 18.64 2.93 14.38
C GLU A 70 17.23 3.29 13.91
N LEU A 71 16.19 2.88 14.65
CA LEU A 71 14.80 3.17 14.29
C LEU A 71 14.50 4.68 14.30
N THR A 72 15.13 5.46 15.19
CA THR A 72 14.99 6.91 15.22
C THR A 72 15.63 7.54 13.99
N ASP A 73 16.85 7.12 13.65
CA ASP A 73 17.55 7.60 12.47
C ASP A 73 16.73 7.28 11.19
N PHE A 74 16.18 6.07 11.09
CA PHE A 74 15.34 5.66 9.95
C PHE A 74 14.02 6.44 9.90
N ALA A 75 13.32 6.63 11.03
CA ALA A 75 12.08 7.38 11.06
C ALA A 75 12.27 8.86 10.70
N ASN A 76 13.36 9.47 11.13
CA ASN A 76 13.69 10.84 10.76
C ASN A 76 14.05 10.97 9.27
N ALA A 77 14.78 10.01 8.71
CA ALA A 77 15.10 9.99 7.29
C ALA A 77 13.88 9.70 6.40
N ALA A 78 13.00 8.78 6.84
CA ALA A 78 11.82 8.38 6.08
C ALA A 78 10.69 9.41 6.14
N TYR A 79 10.49 10.06 7.29
CA TYR A 79 9.33 10.91 7.58
C TYR A 79 9.70 12.36 7.95
N GLY A 80 10.90 12.78 7.57
CA GLY A 80 11.39 14.13 7.81
C GLY A 80 10.80 15.16 6.82
N PRO A 81 11.06 16.47 7.08
CA PRO A 81 10.55 17.58 6.25
C PRO A 81 11.10 17.60 4.83
N GLU A 82 12.18 16.89 4.56
CA GLU A 82 12.73 16.70 3.20
C GLU A 82 11.87 15.76 2.34
N LYS A 83 11.00 14.97 2.98
CA LYS A 83 10.17 13.95 2.34
C LYS A 83 8.66 14.26 2.42
N PHE A 84 8.21 14.82 3.53
CA PHE A 84 6.79 15.10 3.78
C PHE A 84 6.55 16.60 3.92
N ASP A 85 5.54 17.10 3.24
CA ASP A 85 5.18 18.53 3.20
C ASP A 85 4.43 19.01 4.46
N THR A 86 4.11 18.10 5.37
CA THR A 86 3.49 18.39 6.66
C THR A 86 4.19 17.67 7.82
N PRO A 87 4.43 18.34 8.95
CA PRO A 87 5.03 17.70 10.14
C PRO A 87 4.13 16.61 10.76
N ALA A 88 2.83 16.60 10.45
CA ALA A 88 1.92 15.54 10.86
C ALA A 88 2.13 14.23 10.08
N VAL A 89 2.80 14.27 8.92
CA VAL A 89 3.09 13.16 8.00
C VAL A 89 1.81 12.50 7.44
N ALA A 90 0.88 12.15 8.30
CA ALA A 90 -0.43 11.56 7.98
C ALA A 90 -1.54 12.31 8.73
N PRO A 91 -1.87 13.55 8.34
CA PRO A 91 -2.85 14.36 9.04
C PRO A 91 -4.25 13.76 8.93
N VAL A 92 -5.05 13.99 9.98
CA VAL A 92 -6.49 13.66 9.99
C VAL A 92 -7.27 14.96 9.80
N ARG A 93 -8.01 15.05 8.71
CA ARG A 93 -8.89 16.18 8.41
C ARG A 93 -10.32 15.86 8.84
N ALA A 94 -10.90 16.71 9.70
CA ALA A 94 -12.32 16.66 9.99
C ALA A 94 -13.12 17.20 8.78
N LEU A 95 -14.15 16.46 8.36
CA LEU A 95 -15.09 16.91 7.35
C LEU A 95 -16.37 17.44 8.04
N ASP A 96 -17.39 16.62 8.12
CA ASP A 96 -18.62 16.95 8.82
C ASP A 96 -19.06 15.81 9.75
N GLY A 97 -19.90 16.18 10.74
CA GLY A 97 -20.41 15.19 11.71
C GLY A 97 -19.28 14.35 12.31
N ASN A 98 -19.39 13.02 12.16
CA ASN A 98 -18.44 12.04 12.64
C ASN A 98 -17.56 11.45 11.53
N THR A 99 -17.27 12.22 10.47
CA THR A 99 -16.46 11.78 9.33
C THR A 99 -15.13 12.50 9.31
N TYR A 100 -14.06 11.72 9.27
CA TYR A 100 -12.67 12.18 9.24
C TYR A 100 -11.97 11.56 8.05
N CYS A 101 -11.04 12.29 7.44
CA CYS A 101 -10.23 11.82 6.32
C CYS A 101 -8.77 11.73 6.76
N LEU A 102 -8.18 10.54 6.68
CA LEU A 102 -6.76 10.31 6.94
C LEU A 102 -5.99 10.47 5.63
N GLU A 103 -5.26 11.57 5.49
CA GLU A 103 -4.52 11.91 4.29
C GLU A 103 -3.13 11.25 4.30
N LEU A 104 -2.90 10.28 3.42
CA LEU A 104 -1.66 9.50 3.36
C LEU A 104 -0.75 9.86 2.17
N TRP A 105 -1.02 10.97 1.49
CA TRP A 105 -0.40 11.37 0.22
C TRP A 105 0.51 12.60 0.31
N HIS A 106 0.92 12.98 1.51
CA HIS A 106 1.83 14.10 1.77
C HIS A 106 3.31 13.79 1.52
N GLY A 107 3.62 12.58 1.10
CA GLY A 107 4.99 12.13 0.80
C GLY A 107 5.46 12.48 -0.61
N PRO A 108 6.71 12.10 -0.95
CA PRO A 108 7.40 12.53 -2.17
C PRO A 108 6.77 12.02 -3.46
N THR A 109 5.89 11.04 -3.42
CA THR A 109 5.21 10.54 -4.61
C THR A 109 3.71 10.78 -4.62
N CYS A 110 3.20 11.48 -3.62
CA CYS A 110 1.79 11.84 -3.45
C CYS A 110 0.85 10.62 -3.42
N ALA A 111 1.28 9.52 -2.78
CA ALA A 111 0.49 8.32 -2.56
C ALA A 111 0.84 7.64 -1.23
N PHE A 112 -0.12 6.93 -0.62
CA PHE A 112 0.04 6.25 0.68
C PHE A 112 1.21 5.25 0.72
N LYS A 113 1.64 4.80 -0.43
CA LYS A 113 2.74 3.85 -0.56
C LYS A 113 4.06 4.42 -0.04
N ASP A 114 4.21 5.75 -0.02
CA ASP A 114 5.34 6.44 0.61
C ASP A 114 5.48 6.10 2.08
N MET A 115 4.36 5.94 2.80
CA MET A 115 4.36 5.62 4.23
C MET A 115 5.17 4.36 4.56
N ALA A 116 5.22 3.41 3.65
CA ALA A 116 6.01 2.19 3.82
C ALA A 116 7.30 2.20 2.97
N LEU A 117 7.27 2.76 1.76
CA LEU A 117 8.42 2.70 0.83
C LEU A 117 9.49 3.74 1.11
N GLN A 118 9.24 4.77 1.93
CA GLN A 118 10.30 5.61 2.47
C GLN A 118 11.02 4.93 3.65
N MET A 119 10.36 4.02 4.38
CA MET A 119 10.94 3.30 5.53
C MET A 119 11.63 1.98 5.12
N LEU A 120 11.04 1.22 4.21
CA LEU A 120 11.52 -0.12 3.82
C LEU A 120 13.00 -0.14 3.40
N PRO A 121 13.52 0.82 2.61
CA PRO A 121 14.93 0.81 2.21
C PRO A 121 15.90 0.82 3.40
N HIS A 122 15.60 1.61 4.42
CA HIS A 122 16.41 1.67 5.65
C HIS A 122 16.36 0.36 6.42
N LEU A 123 15.17 -0.21 6.59
CA LEU A 123 14.99 -1.50 7.23
C LEU A 123 15.68 -2.62 6.46
N LEU A 124 15.57 -2.62 5.12
CA LEU A 124 16.18 -3.64 4.27
C LEU A 124 17.71 -3.57 4.30
N SER A 125 18.28 -2.39 4.10
CA SER A 125 19.72 -2.18 4.14
C SER A 125 20.33 -2.62 5.48
N ALA A 126 19.72 -2.21 6.60
CA ALA A 126 20.16 -2.64 7.93
C ALA A 126 19.95 -4.16 8.14
N SER A 127 18.87 -4.74 7.58
CA SER A 127 18.62 -6.19 7.64
C SER A 127 19.72 -6.98 6.89
N LEU A 128 20.15 -6.52 5.73
CA LEU A 128 21.24 -7.16 4.98
C LEU A 128 22.55 -7.15 5.80
N VAL A 129 22.86 -6.04 6.46
CA VAL A 129 24.03 -5.95 7.34
C VAL A 129 23.91 -6.91 8.53
N LYS A 130 22.75 -6.95 9.20
CA LYS A 130 22.52 -7.85 10.35
C LYS A 130 22.60 -9.33 9.97
N ASN A 131 22.20 -9.68 8.75
CA ASN A 131 22.28 -11.03 8.20
C ASN A 131 23.63 -11.35 7.53
N GLN A 132 24.60 -10.42 7.57
CA GLN A 132 25.92 -10.57 6.94
C GLN A 132 25.83 -10.88 5.43
N GLU A 133 24.81 -10.31 4.75
CA GLU A 133 24.66 -10.46 3.30
C GLU A 133 25.65 -9.52 2.57
N GLU A 134 26.54 -10.10 1.80
CA GLU A 134 27.54 -9.36 1.05
C GLU A 134 27.05 -8.92 -0.33
N LYS A 135 26.06 -9.63 -0.87
CA LYS A 135 25.53 -9.38 -2.21
C LYS A 135 24.67 -8.12 -2.23
N THR A 136 24.60 -7.53 -3.42
CA THR A 136 23.66 -6.42 -3.71
C THR A 136 22.27 -7.00 -4.05
N VAL A 137 21.23 -6.46 -3.42
CA VAL A 137 19.87 -6.84 -3.76
C VAL A 137 19.40 -6.14 -5.03
N CYS A 138 18.87 -6.89 -5.97
CA CYS A 138 18.15 -6.38 -7.14
C CYS A 138 16.65 -6.52 -6.92
N ILE A 139 15.97 -5.40 -6.77
CA ILE A 139 14.54 -5.32 -6.49
C ILE A 139 13.79 -5.21 -7.82
N LEU A 140 12.92 -6.18 -8.10
CA LEU A 140 12.05 -6.16 -9.26
C LEU A 140 10.62 -5.83 -8.83
N VAL A 141 10.01 -4.87 -9.51
CA VAL A 141 8.64 -4.41 -9.22
C VAL A 141 7.83 -4.41 -10.51
N ALA A 142 6.69 -5.12 -10.52
CA ALA A 142 5.62 -4.87 -11.47
C ALA A 142 4.61 -3.92 -10.83
N THR A 143 4.18 -2.89 -11.56
CA THR A 143 3.32 -1.84 -11.01
C THR A 143 2.22 -1.40 -11.98
N SER A 144 1.09 -0.98 -11.42
CA SER A 144 0.04 -0.22 -12.09
C SER A 144 0.16 1.31 -11.88
N GLY A 145 1.36 1.79 -11.49
CA GLY A 145 1.68 3.22 -11.33
C GLY A 145 2.30 3.54 -9.96
N ASP A 146 1.48 3.80 -8.95
CA ASP A 146 1.91 4.35 -7.65
C ASP A 146 2.99 3.54 -6.93
N THR A 147 2.88 2.20 -6.92
CA THR A 147 3.87 1.36 -6.21
C THR A 147 5.25 1.47 -6.86
N GLY A 148 5.30 1.50 -8.18
CA GLY A 148 6.57 1.63 -8.90
C GLY A 148 7.26 2.95 -8.59
N LYS A 149 6.54 4.08 -8.71
CA LYS A 149 7.11 5.39 -8.40
C LYS A 149 7.56 5.48 -6.94
N ALA A 150 6.75 5.03 -5.99
CA ALA A 150 7.10 5.10 -4.58
C ALA A 150 8.31 4.21 -4.23
N ALA A 151 8.45 3.04 -4.89
CA ALA A 151 9.62 2.18 -4.73
C ALA A 151 10.88 2.80 -5.33
N LEU A 152 10.80 3.37 -6.53
CA LEU A 152 11.91 4.09 -7.16
C LEU A 152 12.41 5.22 -6.27
N GLU A 153 11.52 6.03 -5.73
CA GLU A 153 11.86 7.16 -4.87
C GLU A 153 12.46 6.71 -3.54
N GLY A 154 11.91 5.65 -2.94
CA GLY A 154 12.42 5.13 -1.66
C GLY A 154 13.80 4.48 -1.79
N PHE A 155 14.05 3.75 -2.87
CA PHE A 155 15.32 3.04 -3.10
C PHE A 155 16.37 3.87 -3.86
N LYS A 156 16.04 5.11 -4.25
CA LYS A 156 16.98 6.00 -4.93
C LYS A 156 18.27 6.12 -4.14
N ASP A 157 19.38 5.73 -4.79
CA ASP A 157 20.76 5.83 -4.29
C ASP A 157 21.01 5.15 -2.92
N VAL A 158 20.19 4.15 -2.56
CA VAL A 158 20.38 3.33 -1.37
C VAL A 158 21.48 2.29 -1.63
N ASP A 159 22.47 2.25 -0.73
CA ASP A 159 23.61 1.34 -0.82
C ASP A 159 23.20 -0.12 -0.92
N LYS A 160 23.96 -0.91 -1.67
CA LYS A 160 23.72 -2.35 -1.91
C LYS A 160 22.33 -2.67 -2.46
N THR A 161 21.70 -1.71 -3.15
CA THR A 161 20.43 -1.94 -3.83
C THR A 161 20.49 -1.56 -5.30
N ARG A 162 19.73 -2.28 -6.12
CA ARG A 162 19.34 -1.91 -7.48
C ARG A 162 17.84 -2.12 -7.58
N ILE A 163 17.15 -1.22 -8.26
CA ILE A 163 15.71 -1.36 -8.46
C ILE A 163 15.34 -1.19 -9.91
N LEU A 164 14.55 -2.14 -10.43
CA LEU A 164 13.98 -2.10 -11.78
C LEU A 164 12.46 -2.24 -11.71
N VAL A 165 11.78 -1.23 -12.24
CA VAL A 165 10.33 -1.16 -12.28
C VAL A 165 9.84 -1.45 -13.68
N PHE A 166 8.90 -2.38 -13.80
CA PHE A 166 8.16 -2.70 -15.01
C PHE A 166 6.71 -2.23 -14.87
N TYR A 167 6.21 -1.50 -15.86
CA TYR A 167 4.82 -1.05 -15.89
C TYR A 167 4.18 -1.34 -17.27
N PRO A 168 2.86 -1.58 -17.35
CA PRO A 168 2.19 -1.81 -18.62
C PRO A 168 2.20 -0.55 -19.46
N LYS A 169 2.61 -0.65 -20.72
CA LYS A 169 2.52 0.44 -21.68
C LYS A 169 1.03 0.80 -21.83
N ASP A 170 0.72 2.08 -21.74
CA ASP A 170 -0.66 2.61 -21.81
C ASP A 170 -1.60 2.15 -20.65
N GLY A 171 -1.04 1.56 -19.56
CA GLY A 171 -1.82 1.07 -18.43
C GLY A 171 -1.63 1.86 -17.13
N VAL A 172 -1.05 3.07 -17.20
CA VAL A 172 -0.87 3.99 -16.08
C VAL A 172 -1.28 5.41 -16.51
N SER A 173 -1.61 6.31 -15.56
CA SER A 173 -1.90 7.69 -15.93
C SER A 173 -0.66 8.40 -16.49
N ALA A 174 -0.86 9.41 -17.33
CA ALA A 174 0.25 10.18 -17.91
C ALA A 174 1.17 10.79 -16.84
N ILE A 175 0.58 11.24 -15.72
CA ILE A 175 1.35 11.77 -14.58
C ILE A 175 2.15 10.67 -13.89
N GLN A 176 1.58 9.48 -13.68
CA GLN A 176 2.30 8.35 -13.10
C GLN A 176 3.45 7.86 -13.99
N GLU A 177 3.22 7.79 -15.30
CA GLU A 177 4.27 7.45 -16.27
C GLU A 177 5.41 8.45 -16.22
N LEU A 178 5.09 9.75 -16.26
CA LEU A 178 6.09 10.81 -16.18
C LEU A 178 6.86 10.78 -14.86
N GLN A 179 6.19 10.55 -13.74
CA GLN A 179 6.85 10.39 -12.44
C GLN A 179 7.89 9.26 -12.45
N MET A 180 7.60 8.12 -13.10
CA MET A 180 8.54 7.00 -13.20
C MET A 180 9.66 7.29 -14.20
N ASN A 181 9.32 7.78 -15.38
CA ASN A 181 10.29 7.97 -16.48
C ASN A 181 11.26 9.13 -16.23
N THR A 182 10.96 10.04 -15.30
CA THR A 182 11.84 11.13 -14.87
C THR A 182 12.58 10.82 -13.56
N GLN A 183 12.48 9.59 -13.04
CA GLN A 183 13.13 9.22 -11.79
C GLN A 183 14.65 9.40 -11.86
N GLU A 184 15.23 10.07 -10.87
CA GLU A 184 16.66 10.24 -10.66
C GLU A 184 17.22 9.09 -9.82
N GLY A 185 18.56 8.97 -9.82
CA GLY A 185 19.32 7.96 -9.08
C GLY A 185 20.14 7.08 -10.01
N ASP A 186 21.27 6.57 -9.52
CA ASP A 186 22.21 5.75 -10.30
C ASP A 186 21.91 4.25 -10.19
N ASN A 187 21.08 3.88 -9.22
CA ASN A 187 20.70 2.49 -8.94
C ASN A 187 19.28 2.13 -9.39
N VAL A 188 18.60 3.02 -10.14
CA VAL A 188 17.21 2.86 -10.56
C VAL A 188 17.09 2.59 -12.07
N GLY A 189 16.11 1.78 -12.45
CA GLY A 189 15.74 1.53 -13.83
C GLY A 189 14.23 1.44 -14.00
N VAL A 190 13.73 1.85 -15.15
CA VAL A 190 12.31 1.83 -15.48
C VAL A 190 12.14 1.32 -16.92
N CYS A 191 11.19 0.43 -17.11
CA CYS A 191 10.90 -0.11 -18.43
C CYS A 191 9.40 -0.38 -18.58
N SER A 192 8.78 0.09 -19.66
CA SER A 192 7.42 -0.30 -19.98
C SER A 192 7.39 -1.68 -20.64
N VAL A 193 6.29 -2.40 -20.41
CA VAL A 193 6.04 -3.73 -20.99
C VAL A 193 4.88 -3.61 -21.97
N ALA A 194 5.08 -4.09 -23.20
CA ALA A 194 4.02 -4.18 -24.19
C ALA A 194 2.98 -5.22 -23.72
N GLY A 195 1.78 -4.75 -23.37
CA GLY A 195 0.71 -5.56 -22.79
C GLY A 195 0.04 -4.87 -21.60
N ASN A 196 -0.71 -5.63 -20.83
CA ASN A 196 -1.42 -5.17 -19.64
C ASN A 196 -0.62 -5.41 -18.34
N PHE A 197 -1.22 -5.08 -17.20
CA PHE A 197 -0.58 -5.27 -15.89
C PHE A 197 -0.27 -6.76 -15.60
N ASP A 198 -1.14 -7.68 -16.00
CA ASP A 198 -0.92 -9.11 -15.80
C ASP A 198 0.29 -9.62 -16.60
N ASP A 199 0.55 -9.06 -17.79
CA ASP A 199 1.76 -9.36 -18.57
C ASP A 199 3.02 -8.91 -17.84
N ALA A 200 3.04 -7.69 -17.30
CA ALA A 200 4.17 -7.18 -16.52
C ALA A 200 4.39 -8.02 -15.24
N GLN A 201 3.31 -8.33 -14.52
CA GLN A 201 3.37 -9.13 -13.29
C GLN A 201 3.83 -10.57 -13.56
N THR A 202 3.31 -11.20 -14.62
CA THR A 202 3.71 -12.54 -15.03
C THR A 202 5.17 -12.57 -15.45
N GLY A 203 5.61 -11.55 -16.19
CA GLY A 203 7.01 -11.40 -16.56
C GLY A 203 7.92 -11.32 -15.34
N VAL A 204 7.60 -10.48 -14.35
CA VAL A 204 8.38 -10.40 -13.10
C VAL A 204 8.38 -11.73 -12.34
N LYS A 205 7.25 -12.42 -12.24
CA LYS A 205 7.20 -13.76 -11.60
C LYS A 205 8.11 -14.77 -12.30
N ARG A 206 8.15 -14.75 -13.64
CA ARG A 206 9.06 -15.61 -14.42
C ARG A 206 10.52 -15.30 -14.11
N LEU A 207 10.90 -14.02 -13.99
CA LEU A 207 12.26 -13.63 -13.61
C LEU A 207 12.65 -14.21 -12.23
N PHE A 208 11.73 -14.20 -11.26
CA PHE A 208 11.97 -14.79 -9.94
C PHE A 208 12.13 -16.32 -9.96
N SER A 209 11.42 -17.02 -10.84
CA SER A 209 11.47 -18.48 -10.98
C SER A 209 12.56 -18.99 -11.92
N ASP A 210 13.26 -18.09 -12.64
CA ASP A 210 14.32 -18.44 -13.58
C ASP A 210 15.63 -18.78 -12.83
N GLU A 211 15.93 -20.06 -12.71
CA GLU A 211 17.13 -20.57 -12.03
C GLU A 211 18.42 -20.10 -12.71
N ALA A 212 18.46 -20.14 -14.05
CA ALA A 212 19.64 -19.73 -14.80
C ALA A 212 19.94 -18.24 -14.63
N LEU A 213 18.90 -17.40 -14.55
CA LEU A 213 19.05 -15.98 -14.23
C LEU A 213 19.57 -15.82 -12.81
N ARG A 214 19.00 -16.53 -11.82
CA ARG A 214 19.41 -16.43 -10.41
C ARG A 214 20.87 -16.83 -10.21
N GLU A 215 21.31 -17.92 -10.82
CA GLU A 215 22.72 -18.38 -10.79
C GLU A 215 23.65 -17.34 -11.44
N LYS A 216 23.27 -16.80 -12.59
CA LYS A 216 24.04 -15.77 -13.29
C LYS A 216 24.18 -14.49 -12.45
N LEU A 217 23.12 -14.07 -11.79
CA LEU A 217 23.12 -12.91 -10.90
C LEU A 217 23.95 -13.19 -9.64
N ALA A 218 23.81 -14.37 -9.03
CA ALA A 218 24.60 -14.79 -7.87
C ALA A 218 26.10 -14.78 -8.17
N GLY A 219 26.51 -15.25 -9.36
CA GLY A 219 27.90 -15.20 -9.82
C GLY A 219 28.45 -13.79 -10.04
N ARG A 220 27.57 -12.78 -10.12
CA ARG A 220 27.94 -11.35 -10.21
C ARG A 220 27.76 -10.59 -8.89
N GLY A 221 27.46 -11.27 -7.80
CA GLY A 221 27.24 -10.66 -6.49
C GLY A 221 25.86 -10.02 -6.31
N PHE A 222 24.85 -10.49 -7.05
CA PHE A 222 23.47 -10.01 -6.91
C PHE A 222 22.53 -11.15 -6.50
N PHE A 223 21.40 -10.76 -5.87
CA PHE A 223 20.24 -11.63 -5.70
C PHE A 223 18.94 -10.85 -5.90
N LEU A 224 17.87 -11.55 -6.27
CA LEU A 224 16.56 -10.94 -6.53
C LEU A 224 15.74 -10.82 -5.25
N SER A 225 15.08 -9.68 -5.09
CA SER A 225 14.08 -9.46 -4.06
C SER A 225 12.93 -8.60 -4.58
N SER A 226 11.84 -8.50 -3.81
CA SER A 226 10.65 -7.73 -4.17
C SER A 226 10.33 -6.71 -3.10
N ALA A 227 9.99 -5.49 -3.53
CA ALA A 227 9.41 -4.45 -2.69
C ALA A 227 7.88 -4.42 -2.75
N ASN A 228 7.22 -5.49 -3.18
CA ASN A 228 5.77 -5.59 -3.23
C ASN A 228 5.15 -5.60 -1.82
N SER A 229 3.83 -5.42 -1.75
CA SER A 229 3.08 -5.32 -0.49
C SER A 229 3.12 -6.57 0.39
N ILE A 230 3.62 -7.69 -0.14
CA ILE A 230 3.80 -8.95 0.60
C ILE A 230 4.95 -8.92 1.61
N ASN A 231 5.95 -8.05 1.42
CA ASN A 231 7.05 -7.91 2.38
C ASN A 231 6.52 -7.34 3.71
N TRP A 232 6.92 -7.94 4.85
CA TRP A 232 6.54 -7.45 6.18
C TRP A 232 6.96 -6.00 6.43
N GLY A 233 8.13 -5.61 5.93
CA GLY A 233 8.60 -4.22 5.97
C GLY A 233 7.71 -3.21 5.22
N ARG A 234 6.74 -3.69 4.43
CA ARG A 234 5.69 -2.88 3.81
C ARG A 234 4.43 -2.78 4.66
N VAL A 235 4.11 -3.81 5.43
CA VAL A 235 2.92 -3.85 6.29
C VAL A 235 3.15 -3.11 7.61
N LEU A 236 4.28 -3.34 8.24
CA LEU A 236 4.60 -2.79 9.56
C LEU A 236 4.48 -1.25 9.64
N PRO A 237 5.08 -0.45 8.72
CA PRO A 237 4.95 1.01 8.79
C PRO A 237 3.51 1.51 8.64
N GLN A 238 2.64 0.71 8.03
CA GLN A 238 1.24 1.08 7.86
C GLN A 238 0.42 0.97 9.15
N ILE A 239 0.83 0.16 10.12
CA ILE A 239 0.20 0.11 11.43
C ILE A 239 0.32 1.46 12.15
N VAL A 240 1.43 2.16 11.93
CA VAL A 240 1.76 3.43 12.59
C VAL A 240 0.72 4.50 12.33
N TYR A 241 0.28 4.69 11.09
CA TYR A 241 -0.64 5.78 10.78
C TYR A 241 -2.06 5.55 11.32
N TYR A 242 -2.48 4.32 11.56
CA TYR A 242 -3.76 4.05 12.23
C TYR A 242 -3.70 4.38 13.73
N ILE A 243 -2.60 4.01 14.38
CA ILE A 243 -2.34 4.40 15.78
C ILE A 243 -2.23 5.92 15.87
N SER A 244 -1.52 6.55 14.91
CA SER A 244 -1.36 8.00 14.82
C SER A 244 -2.69 8.71 14.65
N ALA A 245 -3.53 8.25 13.72
CA ALA A 245 -4.86 8.83 13.48
C ALA A 245 -5.74 8.81 14.75
N TYR A 246 -5.77 7.67 15.45
CA TYR A 246 -6.49 7.58 16.71
C TYR A 246 -5.95 8.55 17.79
N CYS A 247 -4.62 8.64 17.90
CA CYS A 247 -3.96 9.57 18.83
C CYS A 247 -4.24 11.05 18.48
N ASP A 248 -4.29 11.40 17.20
CA ASP A 248 -4.58 12.76 16.76
C ASP A 248 -6.03 13.14 17.04
N LEU A 249 -6.99 12.25 16.78
CA LEU A 249 -8.39 12.44 17.16
C LEU A 249 -8.57 12.64 18.66
N LEU A 250 -7.84 11.87 19.49
CA LEU A 250 -7.82 12.05 20.96
C LEU A 250 -7.23 13.41 21.36
N ARG A 251 -6.09 13.79 20.77
CA ARG A 251 -5.40 15.06 21.07
C ARG A 251 -6.28 16.26 20.72
N GLU A 252 -7.02 16.18 19.63
CA GLU A 252 -7.91 17.25 19.15
C GLU A 252 -9.28 17.24 19.85
N GLY A 253 -9.53 16.31 20.78
CA GLY A 253 -10.81 16.21 21.47
C GLY A 253 -11.99 15.80 20.57
N ARG A 254 -11.71 15.17 19.42
CA ARG A 254 -12.73 14.69 18.49
C ARG A 254 -13.37 13.39 18.96
N ILE A 255 -12.65 12.60 19.72
CA ILE A 255 -13.13 11.38 20.38
C ILE A 255 -12.69 11.37 21.83
N GLN A 256 -13.39 10.60 22.65
CA GLN A 256 -13.02 10.38 24.04
C GLN A 256 -12.13 9.14 24.20
N LYS A 257 -11.43 9.05 25.30
CA LYS A 257 -10.59 7.89 25.62
C LYS A 257 -11.40 6.60 25.61
N GLY A 258 -10.98 5.65 24.79
CA GLY A 258 -11.63 4.34 24.65
C GLY A 258 -12.86 4.38 23.73
N GLU A 259 -13.23 5.53 23.20
CA GLU A 259 -14.29 5.63 22.19
C GLU A 259 -13.86 4.91 20.91
N ARG A 260 -14.76 4.13 20.34
CA ARG A 260 -14.47 3.38 19.12
C ARG A 260 -14.58 4.27 17.89
N ILE A 261 -13.70 4.02 16.94
CA ILE A 261 -13.80 4.57 15.60
C ILE A 261 -13.98 3.43 14.60
N ASN A 262 -14.68 3.68 13.50
CA ASN A 262 -14.63 2.81 12.33
C ASN A 262 -13.55 3.31 11.36
N VAL A 263 -13.08 2.43 10.49
CA VAL A 263 -12.08 2.76 9.46
C VAL A 263 -12.60 2.26 8.11
N CYS A 264 -12.72 3.15 7.13
CA CYS A 264 -13.11 2.82 5.76
C CYS A 264 -11.90 2.94 4.83
N VAL A 265 -11.56 1.85 4.15
CA VAL A 265 -10.30 1.74 3.40
C VAL A 265 -10.57 1.34 1.95
N PRO A 266 -10.15 2.16 0.96
CA PRO A 266 -10.13 1.71 -0.43
C PRO A 266 -9.08 0.61 -0.58
N THR A 267 -9.52 -0.59 -0.98
CA THR A 267 -8.76 -1.82 -0.77
C THR A 267 -8.50 -2.56 -2.08
N GLY A 268 -7.21 -2.83 -2.36
CA GLY A 268 -6.75 -3.75 -3.40
C GLY A 268 -6.03 -4.95 -2.78
N ASN A 269 -4.70 -4.88 -2.64
CA ASN A 269 -3.84 -5.95 -2.12
C ASN A 269 -3.96 -6.21 -0.59
N PHE A 270 -4.97 -5.68 0.06
CA PHE A 270 -5.32 -5.85 1.47
C PHE A 270 -4.30 -5.35 2.50
N GLY A 271 -3.14 -4.87 2.10
CA GLY A 271 -2.08 -4.45 3.04
C GLY A 271 -2.50 -3.31 3.96
N ASN A 272 -3.18 -2.31 3.41
CA ASN A 272 -3.63 -1.12 4.15
C ASN A 272 -4.69 -1.48 5.22
N ILE A 273 -5.78 -2.15 4.85
CA ILE A 273 -6.83 -2.53 5.79
C ILE A 273 -6.35 -3.60 6.80
N LEU A 274 -5.41 -4.48 6.41
CA LEU A 274 -4.75 -5.42 7.32
C LEU A 274 -3.96 -4.69 8.41
N ALA A 275 -3.31 -3.59 8.08
CA ALA A 275 -2.61 -2.77 9.06
C ALA A 275 -3.59 -2.13 10.08
N ALA A 276 -4.79 -1.73 9.64
CA ALA A 276 -5.87 -1.30 10.55
C ALA A 276 -6.34 -2.46 11.44
N TYR A 277 -6.49 -3.66 10.88
CA TYR A 277 -6.79 -4.87 11.66
C TYR A 277 -5.72 -5.13 12.71
N TYR A 278 -4.44 -5.04 12.37
CA TYR A 278 -3.35 -5.22 13.32
C TYR A 278 -3.35 -4.13 14.40
N ALA A 279 -3.58 -2.87 14.07
CA ALA A 279 -3.71 -1.80 15.05
C ALA A 279 -4.86 -2.10 16.04
N ARG A 280 -6.01 -2.58 15.54
CA ARG A 280 -7.14 -3.03 16.37
C ARG A 280 -6.73 -4.17 17.30
N GLU A 281 -6.08 -5.20 16.77
CA GLU A 281 -5.61 -6.34 17.57
C GLU A 281 -4.54 -5.94 18.59
N MET A 282 -3.74 -4.91 18.32
CA MET A 282 -2.81 -4.34 19.29
C MET A 282 -3.52 -3.57 20.41
N GLY A 283 -4.79 -3.26 20.29
CA GLY A 283 -5.61 -2.64 21.34
C GLY A 283 -6.07 -1.21 21.03
N VAL A 284 -5.90 -0.71 19.81
CA VAL A 284 -6.54 0.53 19.38
C VAL A 284 -8.05 0.31 19.29
N PRO A 285 -8.89 1.21 19.84
CA PRO A 285 -10.34 1.03 19.81
C PRO A 285 -10.94 1.25 18.40
N ILE A 286 -10.65 0.32 17.50
CA ILE A 286 -11.24 0.26 16.16
C ILE A 286 -12.44 -0.69 16.21
N GLY A 287 -13.59 -0.22 15.77
CA GLY A 287 -14.84 -0.98 15.68
C GLY A 287 -14.90 -1.80 14.39
N ARG A 288 -15.55 -1.27 13.36
CA ARG A 288 -15.68 -1.89 12.05
C ARG A 288 -14.53 -1.49 11.13
N LEU A 289 -14.07 -2.46 10.36
CA LEU A 289 -13.19 -2.27 9.22
C LEU A 289 -14.04 -2.37 7.95
N ILE A 290 -14.22 -1.25 7.26
CA ILE A 290 -15.07 -1.15 6.09
C ILE A 290 -14.19 -1.26 4.86
N CYS A 291 -14.28 -2.38 4.15
CA CYS A 291 -13.52 -2.67 2.94
C CYS A 291 -14.27 -2.13 1.72
N ALA A 292 -13.69 -1.14 1.08
CA ALA A 292 -14.25 -0.53 -0.11
C ALA A 292 -13.55 -1.07 -1.37
N SER A 293 -14.32 -1.63 -2.30
CA SER A 293 -13.87 -2.13 -3.59
C SER A 293 -14.37 -1.24 -4.73
N ASN A 294 -13.68 -1.26 -5.87
CA ASN A 294 -14.24 -0.77 -7.12
C ASN A 294 -15.01 -1.90 -7.85
N SER A 295 -15.25 -1.77 -9.16
CA SER A 295 -15.95 -2.80 -9.95
C SER A 295 -15.27 -4.18 -9.90
N ASN A 296 -13.98 -4.25 -9.54
CA ASN A 296 -13.27 -5.50 -9.24
C ASN A 296 -13.55 -5.92 -7.78
N ASN A 297 -14.77 -6.28 -7.48
CA ASN A 297 -15.33 -6.42 -6.13
C ASN A 297 -15.11 -7.79 -5.47
N VAL A 298 -14.06 -8.52 -5.84
CA VAL A 298 -13.76 -9.86 -5.29
C VAL A 298 -13.69 -9.87 -3.76
N LEU A 299 -13.15 -8.82 -3.14
CA LEU A 299 -13.06 -8.69 -1.69
C LEU A 299 -14.43 -8.44 -1.03
N THR A 300 -15.28 -7.64 -1.67
CA THR A 300 -16.65 -7.42 -1.20
C THR A 300 -17.41 -8.72 -1.13
N ASP A 301 -17.41 -9.49 -2.22
CA ASP A 301 -18.10 -10.79 -2.25
C ASP A 301 -17.50 -11.77 -1.23
N PHE A 302 -16.17 -11.85 -1.14
CA PHE A 302 -15.49 -12.69 -0.17
C PHE A 302 -15.89 -12.37 1.28
N LEU A 303 -15.82 -11.10 1.67
CA LEU A 303 -16.12 -10.67 3.04
C LEU A 303 -17.60 -10.89 3.42
N CYS A 304 -18.50 -10.81 2.43
CA CYS A 304 -19.93 -11.06 2.63
C CYS A 304 -20.28 -12.55 2.64
N THR A 305 -19.64 -13.37 1.79
CA THR A 305 -20.04 -14.76 1.57
C THR A 305 -19.12 -15.80 2.22
N GLY A 306 -17.84 -15.45 2.44
CA GLY A 306 -16.78 -16.39 2.80
C GLY A 306 -16.20 -17.15 1.60
N VAL A 307 -16.65 -16.84 0.39
CA VAL A 307 -16.18 -17.46 -0.85
C VAL A 307 -15.29 -16.49 -1.62
N TYR A 308 -14.05 -16.85 -1.83
CA TYR A 308 -13.13 -16.14 -2.70
C TYR A 308 -13.15 -16.76 -4.10
N ASP A 309 -13.48 -15.97 -5.11
CA ASP A 309 -13.54 -16.45 -6.50
C ASP A 309 -12.96 -15.43 -7.45
N ARG A 310 -11.79 -15.77 -8.03
CA ARG A 310 -11.08 -14.92 -9.03
C ARG A 310 -11.55 -15.19 -10.47
N ASN A 311 -12.41 -16.17 -10.71
CA ASN A 311 -12.91 -16.54 -12.03
C ASN A 311 -14.03 -15.58 -12.46
N ARG A 312 -13.67 -14.34 -12.71
CA ARG A 312 -14.56 -13.24 -13.05
C ARG A 312 -13.93 -12.29 -14.05
N THR A 313 -14.74 -11.44 -14.67
CA THR A 313 -14.25 -10.39 -15.56
C THR A 313 -13.38 -9.41 -14.79
N PHE A 314 -12.26 -9.03 -15.40
CA PHE A 314 -11.39 -7.95 -14.91
C PHE A 314 -11.83 -6.63 -15.57
N TYR A 315 -11.95 -5.58 -14.78
CA TYR A 315 -12.31 -4.24 -15.21
C TYR A 315 -11.12 -3.29 -15.03
N ASN A 316 -10.80 -2.52 -16.09
CA ASN A 316 -9.93 -1.36 -15.93
C ASN A 316 -10.79 -0.19 -15.46
N THR A 317 -10.48 0.36 -14.30
CA THR A 317 -11.25 1.42 -13.66
C THR A 317 -10.45 2.69 -13.49
N MET A 318 -11.11 3.80 -13.12
CA MET A 318 -10.44 5.04 -12.77
C MET A 318 -9.67 4.99 -11.44
N SER A 319 -9.81 3.90 -10.66
CA SER A 319 -9.07 3.65 -9.41
C SER A 319 -8.10 2.46 -9.55
N PRO A 320 -7.07 2.54 -10.41
CA PRO A 320 -6.29 1.39 -10.88
C PRO A 320 -5.51 0.65 -9.79
N SER A 321 -5.21 1.28 -8.66
CA SER A 321 -4.53 0.59 -7.53
C SER A 321 -5.42 -0.46 -6.84
N MET A 322 -6.72 -0.48 -7.14
CA MET A 322 -7.71 -1.43 -6.64
C MET A 322 -8.12 -2.45 -7.71
N ASP A 323 -7.60 -2.36 -8.94
CA ASP A 323 -7.86 -3.30 -10.03
C ASP A 323 -7.11 -4.60 -9.78
N ILE A 324 -7.72 -5.50 -9.03
CA ILE A 324 -7.14 -6.79 -8.66
C ILE A 324 -8.18 -7.91 -8.71
N LEU A 325 -7.73 -9.11 -9.04
CA LEU A 325 -8.49 -10.37 -8.85
C LEU A 325 -7.87 -11.26 -7.75
N ILE A 326 -6.61 -11.01 -7.40
CA ILE A 326 -5.93 -11.69 -6.30
C ILE A 326 -5.43 -10.64 -5.29
N SER A 327 -5.95 -10.72 -4.08
CA SER A 327 -5.60 -9.83 -2.96
C SER A 327 -4.56 -10.49 -2.07
N SER A 328 -3.30 -10.14 -2.24
CA SER A 328 -2.15 -10.90 -1.71
C SER A 328 -2.08 -10.95 -0.19
N ASN A 329 -2.36 -9.85 0.53
CA ASN A 329 -2.25 -9.83 1.99
C ASN A 329 -3.47 -10.40 2.73
N LEU A 330 -4.52 -10.78 2.01
CA LEU A 330 -5.67 -11.46 2.60
C LEU A 330 -5.25 -12.77 3.29
N GLU A 331 -4.22 -13.44 2.77
CA GLU A 331 -3.64 -14.64 3.36
C GLU A 331 -3.19 -14.43 4.81
N ARG A 332 -2.60 -13.27 5.15
CA ARG A 332 -2.24 -12.94 6.55
C ARG A 332 -3.45 -12.78 7.46
N LEU A 333 -4.56 -12.24 6.93
CA LEU A 333 -5.80 -12.17 7.69
C LEU A 333 -6.35 -13.58 7.95
N LEU A 334 -6.40 -14.43 6.93
CA LEU A 334 -6.86 -15.82 7.07
C LEU A 334 -6.03 -16.57 8.11
N PHE A 335 -4.72 -16.41 8.07
CA PHE A 335 -3.81 -17.01 9.06
C PHE A 335 -4.11 -16.52 10.48
N SER A 336 -4.34 -15.24 10.67
CA SER A 336 -4.73 -14.70 11.98
C SER A 336 -6.11 -15.21 12.43
N LEU A 337 -7.08 -15.29 11.52
CA LEU A 337 -8.44 -15.74 11.83
C LEU A 337 -8.56 -17.25 12.00
N SER A 338 -7.65 -18.06 11.47
CA SER A 338 -7.58 -19.51 11.69
C SER A 338 -6.90 -19.88 13.03
N ASN A 339 -6.52 -18.92 13.86
CA ASN A 339 -5.65 -19.10 15.03
C ASN A 339 -4.27 -19.65 14.66
N HIS A 340 -3.72 -19.18 13.57
CA HIS A 340 -2.40 -19.55 13.03
C HIS A 340 -2.34 -21.02 12.54
N ASP A 341 -3.44 -21.52 11.97
CA ASP A 341 -3.47 -22.82 11.31
C ASP A 341 -2.90 -22.70 9.89
N ASP A 342 -1.64 -23.04 9.75
CA ASP A 342 -0.90 -22.99 8.49
C ASP A 342 -1.37 -24.05 7.49
N ALA A 343 -1.84 -25.20 7.97
CA ALA A 343 -2.39 -26.24 7.09
C ALA A 343 -3.72 -25.81 6.45
N GLU A 344 -4.61 -25.17 7.24
CA GLU A 344 -5.87 -24.60 6.72
C GLU A 344 -5.59 -23.52 5.66
N VAL A 345 -4.66 -22.60 5.94
CA VAL A 345 -4.32 -21.51 5.02
C VAL A 345 -3.64 -22.03 3.74
N ARG A 346 -2.71 -22.98 3.87
CA ARG A 346 -2.08 -23.64 2.72
C ARG A 346 -3.13 -24.30 1.82
N GLY A 347 -4.11 -24.99 2.40
CA GLY A 347 -5.22 -25.59 1.66
C GLY A 347 -6.00 -24.57 0.83
N TYR A 348 -6.33 -23.39 1.40
CA TYR A 348 -7.01 -22.34 0.66
C TYR A 348 -6.16 -21.79 -0.50
N MET A 349 -4.84 -21.62 -0.30
CA MET A 349 -3.97 -21.10 -1.35
C MET A 349 -3.72 -22.13 -2.47
N GLU A 350 -3.64 -23.41 -2.16
CA GLU A 350 -3.59 -24.49 -3.13
C GLU A 350 -4.88 -24.60 -3.95
N GLU A 351 -6.04 -24.46 -3.30
CA GLU A 351 -7.34 -24.48 -3.97
C GLU A 351 -7.49 -23.26 -4.90
N LEU A 352 -7.07 -22.06 -4.43
CA LEU A 352 -7.05 -20.84 -5.26
C LEU A 352 -6.14 -21.01 -6.49
N ALA A 353 -4.98 -21.65 -6.33
CA ALA A 353 -4.07 -21.90 -7.43
C ALA A 353 -4.66 -22.89 -8.46
N ARG A 354 -5.32 -23.94 -7.99
CA ARG A 354 -5.87 -25.03 -8.80
C ARG A 354 -7.15 -24.65 -9.52
N SER A 355 -8.12 -24.05 -8.80
CA SER A 355 -9.49 -23.81 -9.30
C SER A 355 -9.82 -22.33 -9.45
N GLY A 356 -9.00 -21.43 -8.90
CA GLY A 356 -9.30 -19.99 -8.85
C GLY A 356 -10.30 -19.60 -7.75
N ARG A 357 -10.73 -20.56 -6.90
CA ARG A 357 -11.77 -20.36 -5.89
C ARG A 357 -11.44 -21.14 -4.61
N TYR A 358 -11.81 -20.59 -3.45
CA TYR A 358 -11.88 -21.32 -2.17
C TYR A 358 -13.04 -20.79 -1.31
N GLU A 359 -13.44 -21.56 -0.33
CA GLU A 359 -14.44 -21.19 0.68
C GLU A 359 -13.85 -21.38 2.07
N VAL A 360 -13.96 -20.35 2.92
CA VAL A 360 -13.43 -20.42 4.29
C VAL A 360 -14.37 -21.21 5.22
N SER A 361 -13.79 -21.74 6.29
CA SER A 361 -14.57 -22.43 7.32
C SER A 361 -15.62 -21.51 7.94
N PRO A 362 -16.76 -22.08 8.45
CA PRO A 362 -17.78 -21.29 9.15
C PRO A 362 -17.24 -20.48 10.32
N ALA A 363 -16.18 -20.97 10.97
CA ALA A 363 -15.51 -20.27 12.07
C ALA A 363 -14.83 -18.97 11.59
N ILE A 364 -14.10 -19.03 10.48
CA ILE A 364 -13.47 -17.85 9.87
C ILE A 364 -14.54 -16.90 9.36
N LYS A 365 -15.58 -17.41 8.66
CA LYS A 365 -16.69 -16.59 8.18
C LYS A 365 -17.36 -15.80 9.30
N GLY A 366 -17.69 -16.45 10.42
CA GLY A 366 -18.29 -15.75 11.57
C GLY A 366 -17.38 -14.70 12.22
N ARG A 367 -16.04 -14.83 12.08
CA ARG A 367 -15.09 -13.80 12.51
C ARG A 367 -15.04 -12.63 11.52
N LEU A 368 -15.07 -12.92 10.22
CA LEU A 368 -15.13 -11.88 9.17
C LEU A 368 -16.35 -10.99 9.35
N GLU A 369 -17.53 -11.57 9.52
CA GLU A 369 -18.81 -10.86 9.71
C GLU A 369 -18.80 -9.93 10.94
N LYS A 370 -18.09 -10.30 12.00
CA LYS A 370 -17.94 -9.47 13.21
C LYS A 370 -16.96 -8.30 13.05
N LEU A 371 -15.97 -8.44 12.19
CA LEU A 371 -14.87 -7.49 12.06
C LEU A 371 -15.07 -6.54 10.89
N PHE A 372 -15.55 -7.04 9.77
CA PHE A 372 -15.60 -6.33 8.51
C PHE A 372 -17.03 -5.98 8.09
N ALA A 373 -17.14 -4.86 7.40
CA ALA A 373 -18.19 -4.56 6.45
C ALA A 373 -17.55 -4.37 5.08
N ALA A 374 -18.31 -4.56 4.00
CA ALA A 374 -17.77 -4.41 2.66
C ALA A 374 -18.83 -3.87 1.71
N GLY A 375 -18.38 -3.14 0.70
CA GLY A 375 -19.21 -2.61 -0.38
C GLY A 375 -18.35 -2.30 -1.60
N PHE A 376 -18.98 -1.92 -2.70
CA PHE A 376 -18.27 -1.52 -3.91
C PHE A 376 -18.93 -0.33 -4.58
N CYS A 377 -18.14 0.38 -5.39
CA CYS A 377 -18.53 1.57 -6.12
C CYS A 377 -18.00 1.46 -7.56
N ASP A 378 -18.84 1.68 -8.55
CA ASP A 378 -18.43 1.74 -9.95
C ASP A 378 -17.88 3.12 -10.35
N ASP A 379 -17.38 3.24 -11.58
CA ASP A 379 -16.76 4.47 -12.06
C ASP A 379 -17.78 5.63 -12.19
N ASP A 380 -19.02 5.36 -12.62
CA ASP A 380 -20.06 6.40 -12.73
C ASP A 380 -20.39 7.00 -11.36
N GLN A 381 -20.49 6.16 -10.35
CA GLN A 381 -20.75 6.60 -8.98
C GLN A 381 -19.51 7.27 -8.39
N THR A 382 -18.31 6.77 -8.68
CA THR A 382 -17.04 7.36 -8.28
C THR A 382 -16.94 8.83 -8.75
N GLN A 383 -17.26 9.11 -10.00
CA GLN A 383 -17.30 10.48 -10.54
C GLN A 383 -18.29 11.39 -9.80
N LYS A 384 -19.49 10.88 -9.52
CA LYS A 384 -20.50 11.64 -8.77
C LYS A 384 -20.01 11.99 -7.36
N VAL A 385 -19.33 11.07 -6.71
CA VAL A 385 -18.79 11.30 -5.35
C VAL A 385 -17.68 12.34 -5.37
N ILE A 386 -16.76 12.30 -6.33
CA ILE A 386 -15.73 13.35 -6.48
C ILE A 386 -16.38 14.72 -6.64
N GLY A 387 -17.36 14.84 -7.54
CA GLY A 387 -18.10 16.09 -7.77
C GLY A 387 -18.83 16.57 -6.52
N ARG A 388 -19.53 15.68 -5.83
CA ARG A 388 -20.25 15.97 -4.57
C ARG A 388 -19.31 16.47 -3.48
N MET A 389 -18.20 15.77 -3.23
CA MET A 389 -17.22 16.16 -2.20
C MET A 389 -16.65 17.56 -2.47
N TRP A 390 -16.40 17.88 -3.71
CA TRP A 390 -15.98 19.23 -4.08
C TRP A 390 -17.08 20.28 -3.86
N GLN A 391 -18.31 19.99 -4.27
CA GLN A 391 -19.43 20.94 -4.15
C GLN A 391 -19.82 21.21 -2.70
N GLU A 392 -19.95 20.17 -1.90
CA GLU A 392 -20.46 20.24 -0.52
C GLU A 392 -19.37 20.63 0.50
N HIS A 393 -18.16 20.07 0.36
CA HIS A 393 -17.09 20.22 1.35
C HIS A 393 -15.90 21.06 0.88
N ARG A 394 -15.87 21.47 -0.39
CA ARG A 394 -14.67 22.07 -1.00
C ARG A 394 -13.42 21.22 -0.75
N TYR A 395 -13.62 19.91 -0.76
CA TYR A 395 -12.58 18.91 -0.52
C TYR A 395 -12.36 18.06 -1.77
N LEU A 396 -11.18 18.21 -2.35
CA LEU A 396 -10.80 17.49 -3.57
C LEU A 396 -10.25 16.12 -3.19
N ILE A 397 -10.78 15.07 -3.80
CA ILE A 397 -10.39 13.68 -3.54
C ILE A 397 -10.05 12.96 -4.84
N ASP A 398 -9.20 11.94 -4.72
CA ASP A 398 -8.86 11.04 -5.82
C ASP A 398 -9.93 9.93 -5.99
N PRO A 399 -9.95 9.23 -7.13
CA PRO A 399 -10.94 8.18 -7.39
C PRO A 399 -10.98 7.04 -6.34
N HIS A 400 -9.82 6.63 -5.80
CA HIS A 400 -9.78 5.59 -4.75
C HIS A 400 -10.48 6.06 -3.48
N THR A 401 -10.21 7.28 -3.06
CA THR A 401 -10.84 7.90 -1.89
C THR A 401 -12.35 8.06 -2.11
N ALA A 402 -12.78 8.38 -3.33
CA ALA A 402 -14.20 8.49 -3.67
C ALA A 402 -14.94 7.16 -3.53
N VAL A 403 -14.33 6.05 -3.96
CA VAL A 403 -14.87 4.70 -3.72
C VAL A 403 -15.10 4.45 -2.23
N ALA A 404 -14.15 4.84 -1.37
CA ALA A 404 -14.30 4.64 0.08
C ALA A 404 -15.42 5.50 0.68
N PHE A 405 -15.60 6.75 0.22
CA PHE A 405 -16.72 7.59 0.67
C PHE A 405 -18.08 7.04 0.27
N ASP A 406 -18.22 6.55 -0.97
CA ASP A 406 -19.47 5.93 -1.40
C ASP A 406 -19.81 4.69 -0.57
N VAL A 407 -18.83 3.80 -0.36
CA VAL A 407 -19.03 2.59 0.45
C VAL A 407 -19.36 2.93 1.91
N LEU A 408 -18.77 3.98 2.47
CA LEU A 408 -19.15 4.46 3.80
C LEU A 408 -20.60 4.95 3.83
N ASP A 409 -21.04 5.67 2.81
CA ASP A 409 -22.44 6.14 2.71
C ASP A 409 -23.42 4.97 2.57
N GLN A 410 -23.05 3.93 1.79
CA GLN A 410 -23.81 2.66 1.71
C GLN A 410 -23.93 2.02 3.09
N TYR A 411 -22.79 1.80 3.76
CA TYR A 411 -22.74 1.19 5.09
C TYR A 411 -23.60 1.93 6.12
N ARG A 412 -23.52 3.26 6.17
CA ARG A 412 -24.34 4.07 7.09
C ARG A 412 -25.82 4.01 6.80
N ARG A 413 -26.22 4.01 5.53
CA ARG A 413 -27.63 3.84 5.15
C ARG A 413 -28.18 2.49 5.58
N ASP A 414 -27.40 1.44 5.40
CA ASP A 414 -27.85 0.06 5.63
C ASP A 414 -27.88 -0.29 7.12
N THR A 415 -27.00 0.29 7.91
CA THR A 415 -26.82 -0.07 9.33
C THR A 415 -27.32 0.98 10.31
N GLY A 416 -27.44 2.24 9.90
CA GLY A 416 -27.68 3.36 10.81
C GLY A 416 -26.51 3.66 11.76
N ASP A 417 -25.31 3.11 11.52
CA ASP A 417 -24.15 3.29 12.38
C ASP A 417 -23.60 4.73 12.29
N THR A 418 -23.57 5.43 13.40
CA THR A 418 -23.08 6.83 13.53
C THR A 418 -21.72 6.91 14.21
N THR A 419 -21.03 5.80 14.41
CA THR A 419 -19.69 5.75 15.01
C THR A 419 -18.72 6.64 14.23
N PRO A 420 -17.88 7.45 14.90
CA PRO A 420 -16.84 8.23 14.25
C PRO A 420 -16.04 7.39 13.28
N THR A 421 -15.94 7.80 12.02
CA THR A 421 -15.32 7.00 10.97
C THR A 421 -14.19 7.75 10.28
N VAL A 422 -13.04 7.08 10.21
CA VAL A 422 -11.87 7.55 9.46
C VAL A 422 -11.88 6.92 8.07
N VAL A 423 -12.05 7.73 7.04
CA VAL A 423 -11.88 7.35 5.63
C VAL A 423 -10.43 7.55 5.25
N VAL A 424 -9.82 6.56 4.63
CA VAL A 424 -8.40 6.62 4.24
C VAL A 424 -8.26 7.19 2.84
N SER A 425 -7.62 8.36 2.74
CA SER A 425 -7.29 9.01 1.48
C SER A 425 -5.90 8.58 1.02
N THR A 426 -5.85 7.81 -0.05
CA THR A 426 -4.66 7.04 -0.44
C THR A 426 -3.80 7.69 -1.50
N ALA A 427 -4.29 8.70 -2.22
CA ALA A 427 -3.52 9.41 -3.23
C ALA A 427 -3.97 10.87 -3.35
N SER A 428 -3.06 11.72 -3.84
CA SER A 428 -3.41 13.08 -4.24
C SER A 428 -4.32 13.06 -5.48
N PRO A 429 -5.39 13.87 -5.52
CA PRO A 429 -6.24 14.01 -6.71
C PRO A 429 -5.47 14.46 -7.95
N PHE A 430 -4.37 15.16 -7.79
CA PHE A 430 -3.51 15.62 -8.89
C PHE A 430 -2.78 14.48 -9.63
N LYS A 431 -2.80 13.27 -9.14
CA LYS A 431 -2.31 12.10 -9.88
C LYS A 431 -3.32 11.55 -10.89
N PHE A 432 -4.57 11.96 -10.76
CA PHE A 432 -5.73 11.50 -11.55
C PHE A 432 -6.52 12.70 -12.08
N CYS A 433 -5.80 13.73 -12.60
CA CYS A 433 -6.38 14.99 -13.03
C CYS A 433 -7.49 14.83 -14.07
N ASP A 434 -7.35 13.91 -15.00
CA ASP A 434 -8.33 13.60 -16.04
C ASP A 434 -9.67 13.14 -15.42
N SER A 435 -9.64 12.18 -14.54
CA SER A 435 -10.82 11.67 -13.83
C SER A 435 -11.45 12.76 -12.94
N VAL A 436 -10.62 13.52 -12.22
CA VAL A 436 -11.07 14.54 -11.30
C VAL A 436 -11.69 15.73 -12.06
N LEU A 437 -11.04 16.23 -13.11
CA LEU A 437 -11.58 17.32 -13.95
C LEU A 437 -12.88 16.88 -14.64
N GLY A 438 -12.93 15.64 -15.15
CA GLY A 438 -14.16 15.07 -15.71
C GLY A 438 -15.31 15.08 -14.71
N ALA A 439 -15.07 14.69 -13.46
CA ALA A 439 -16.04 14.71 -12.38
C ALA A 439 -16.49 16.15 -11.99
N LEU A 440 -15.64 17.15 -12.24
CA LEU A 440 -15.98 18.57 -12.07
C LEU A 440 -16.69 19.18 -13.30
N GLY A 441 -16.98 18.40 -14.34
CA GLY A 441 -17.69 18.83 -15.55
C GLY A 441 -16.80 19.49 -16.60
N VAL A 442 -15.48 19.32 -16.52
CA VAL A 442 -14.55 19.83 -17.52
C VAL A 442 -14.40 18.80 -18.64
N SER A 443 -14.77 19.19 -19.87
CA SER A 443 -14.75 18.32 -21.04
C SER A 443 -13.46 18.43 -21.87
N GLU A 444 -12.78 19.58 -21.85
CA GLU A 444 -11.54 19.82 -22.56
C GLU A 444 -10.36 19.76 -21.62
N LEU A 445 -9.56 18.71 -21.76
CA LEU A 445 -8.42 18.45 -20.88
C LEU A 445 -7.13 18.96 -21.50
N ALA A 446 -6.32 19.65 -20.73
CA ALA A 446 -5.00 20.09 -21.13
C ALA A 446 -4.06 18.88 -21.30
N ALA A 447 -3.12 18.95 -22.23
CA ALA A 447 -2.17 17.89 -22.50
C ALA A 447 -0.96 17.93 -21.56
N GLY A 448 -0.41 16.74 -21.26
CA GLY A 448 0.81 16.60 -20.49
C GLY A 448 0.69 17.18 -19.07
N THR A 449 1.73 17.86 -18.59
CA THR A 449 1.75 18.47 -17.25
C THR A 449 0.87 19.70 -17.10
N ALA A 450 0.41 20.31 -18.19
CA ALA A 450 -0.48 21.46 -18.12
C ALA A 450 -1.85 21.13 -17.47
N ILE A 451 -2.23 19.84 -17.43
CA ILE A 451 -3.43 19.37 -16.76
C ILE A 451 -3.39 19.62 -15.24
N LEU A 452 -2.18 19.64 -14.64
CA LEU A 452 -1.98 19.97 -13.22
C LEU A 452 -2.38 21.42 -12.94
N ASP A 453 -1.90 22.33 -13.79
CA ASP A 453 -2.24 23.76 -13.69
C ASP A 453 -3.72 23.98 -13.97
N GLN A 454 -4.32 23.24 -14.91
CA GLN A 454 -5.76 23.31 -15.21
C GLN A 454 -6.60 22.92 -13.98
N LEU A 455 -6.27 21.81 -13.29
CA LEU A 455 -6.97 21.38 -12.08
C LEU A 455 -6.82 22.42 -10.95
N SER A 456 -5.62 22.97 -10.80
CA SER A 456 -5.34 24.01 -9.82
C SER A 456 -6.15 25.29 -10.09
N GLN A 457 -6.23 25.74 -11.34
CA GLN A 457 -7.03 26.90 -11.73
C GLN A 457 -8.54 26.69 -11.51
N GLN A 458 -9.02 25.48 -11.84
CA GLN A 458 -10.44 25.13 -11.68
C GLN A 458 -10.88 25.07 -10.20
N THR A 459 -9.99 24.70 -9.31
CA THR A 459 -10.33 24.42 -7.91
C THR A 459 -9.73 25.42 -6.92
N GLY A 460 -8.69 26.15 -7.28
CA GLY A 460 -7.89 26.96 -6.36
C GLY A 460 -6.99 26.13 -5.42
N VAL A 461 -6.97 24.80 -5.57
CA VAL A 461 -6.08 23.93 -4.79
C VAL A 461 -4.68 23.95 -5.41
N PRO A 462 -3.62 24.19 -4.64
CA PRO A 462 -2.26 24.24 -5.19
C PRO A 462 -1.79 22.87 -5.66
N VAL A 463 -1.03 22.84 -6.75
CA VAL A 463 -0.36 21.61 -7.21
C VAL A 463 0.66 21.17 -6.16
N PRO A 464 0.64 19.91 -5.70
CA PRO A 464 1.66 19.41 -4.79
C PRO A 464 3.07 19.58 -5.37
N ALA A 465 4.01 20.05 -4.54
CA ALA A 465 5.37 20.35 -4.98
C ALA A 465 6.08 19.20 -5.74
N PRO A 466 5.94 17.92 -5.32
CA PRO A 466 6.54 16.80 -6.04
C PRO A 466 5.97 16.60 -7.46
N LEU A 467 4.75 17.07 -7.74
CA LEU A 467 4.14 17.00 -9.07
C LEU A 467 4.41 18.26 -9.88
N ALA A 468 4.47 19.42 -9.24
CA ALA A 468 4.74 20.71 -9.91
C ALA A 468 6.09 20.74 -10.63
N VAL A 469 7.10 20.08 -10.08
CA VAL A 469 8.46 19.99 -10.66
C VAL A 469 8.58 19.06 -11.87
N LEU A 470 7.57 18.24 -12.16
CA LEU A 470 7.63 17.24 -13.25
C LEU A 470 7.81 17.89 -14.62
N LYS A 471 7.28 19.09 -14.84
CA LYS A 471 7.41 19.85 -16.10
C LYS A 471 8.86 20.19 -16.44
N ASP A 472 9.71 20.31 -15.43
CA ASP A 472 11.12 20.73 -15.59
C ASP A 472 12.08 19.51 -15.56
N LYS A 473 11.56 18.29 -15.31
CA LYS A 473 12.38 17.07 -15.23
C LYS A 473 12.65 16.45 -16.60
N THR A 474 13.87 15.97 -16.77
CA THR A 474 14.27 15.25 -17.99
C THR A 474 13.74 13.82 -17.95
N VAL A 475 13.12 13.38 -19.03
CA VAL A 475 12.75 11.96 -19.24
C VAL A 475 14.02 11.13 -19.42
N ARG A 476 14.30 10.25 -18.49
CA ARG A 476 15.50 9.38 -18.50
C ARG A 476 15.20 7.99 -19.07
N PHE A 477 13.97 7.53 -18.88
CA PHE A 477 13.53 6.19 -19.25
C PHE A 477 12.39 6.29 -20.26
N GLY A 478 12.42 5.50 -21.29
CA GLY A 478 11.40 5.50 -22.36
C GLY A 478 11.41 4.19 -23.15
N ARG A 479 12.16 3.21 -22.62
CA ARG A 479 12.27 1.91 -23.29
C ARG A 479 11.04 1.06 -23.03
N SER A 480 10.59 0.38 -24.09
CA SER A 480 9.51 -0.60 -24.04
C SER A 480 10.02 -1.96 -24.49
N VAL A 481 9.63 -3.01 -23.81
CA VAL A 481 9.97 -4.39 -24.16
C VAL A 481 8.73 -5.28 -24.11
N THR A 482 8.82 -6.45 -24.76
CA THR A 482 7.84 -7.52 -24.51
C THR A 482 8.21 -8.29 -23.25
N LYS A 483 7.27 -9.06 -22.70
CA LYS A 483 7.50 -9.86 -21.48
C LYS A 483 8.63 -10.89 -21.63
N GLU A 484 8.91 -11.35 -22.84
CA GLU A 484 10.00 -12.28 -23.17
C GLU A 484 11.38 -11.64 -23.02
N HIS A 485 11.48 -10.33 -23.24
CA HIS A 485 12.74 -9.57 -23.20
C HIS A 485 12.99 -8.83 -21.88
N MET A 486 12.16 -9.02 -20.86
CA MET A 486 12.36 -8.39 -19.56
C MET A 486 13.68 -8.84 -18.91
N VAL A 487 14.12 -10.08 -19.13
CA VAL A 487 15.41 -10.60 -18.63
C VAL A 487 16.59 -9.77 -19.14
N ASP A 488 16.54 -9.31 -20.39
CA ASP A 488 17.63 -8.51 -20.99
C ASP A 488 17.78 -7.18 -20.27
N GLN A 489 16.67 -6.56 -19.83
CA GLN A 489 16.68 -5.32 -19.05
C GLN A 489 17.33 -5.50 -17.67
N VAL A 490 17.03 -6.62 -16.98
CA VAL A 490 17.66 -6.95 -15.70
C VAL A 490 19.17 -7.11 -15.89
N LEU A 491 19.60 -7.86 -16.90
CA LEU A 491 21.01 -8.09 -17.17
C LEU A 491 21.77 -6.84 -17.62
N GLU A 492 21.11 -5.93 -18.33
CA GLU A 492 21.69 -4.65 -18.74
C GLU A 492 21.89 -3.70 -17.56
N MET A 493 20.91 -3.58 -16.70
CA MET A 493 20.99 -2.74 -15.50
C MET A 493 22.07 -3.22 -14.51
N LEU A 494 22.36 -4.54 -14.49
CA LEU A 494 23.31 -5.16 -13.55
C LEU A 494 24.68 -5.44 -14.23
N ARG A 495 25.01 -4.76 -15.33
CA ARG A 495 26.35 -4.73 -15.91
C ARG A 495 27.23 -3.82 -15.11
#